data_b65db667ab113a99a9641070e1bb9c45
#
_entry.id   b65db667ab113a99a9641070e1bb9c45
#
_cell.length_a   1.000
_cell.length_b   1.000
_cell.length_c   1.000
_cell.angle_alpha   90.00
_cell.angle_beta   90.00
_cell.angle_gamma   90.00
#
_symmetry.space_group_name_H-M   'P 1'
#
loop_
_entity.id
_entity.type
_entity.pdbx_description
1 polymer ?
#
loop_
_entity_poly.entity_id
_entity_poly.type
_entity_poly.pdbx_seq_one_letter_code
_entity_poly.pdbx_strand_id
1 'polypeptide(L)'
;MEKLLSSGIKIASTRKEHAAALGELQILCFPTLDDDQRFKRAHYGKHIELFPEGQFVALDGEKVVGMTSTIRMRFDFGHVEHTFADVIQGGWLTSHQPDGDWLYGADIGTHPAYRRRGIARGLYAVRHLTVRGLGLKGQVTVGMLRGYGALKGEMSARDYYDSLLRGERSDPTISAQMSVGFEPRGLLPNYLNDPVCDNYGVLLVLAAEKGVPFE
;
A
#
# COMPACT_ATOMS: atom_id res chain seq x y z
N MET A 1 -4.95 17.36 5.31
CA MET A 1 -4.36 16.82 6.57
C MET A 1 -2.85 16.99 6.48
N GLU A 2 -2.17 17.37 7.58
CA GLU A 2 -0.71 17.43 7.65
C GLU A 2 -0.23 16.86 8.98
N LYS A 3 0.89 16.11 8.97
CA LYS A 3 1.56 15.56 10.14
C LYS A 3 3.06 15.61 9.95
N LEU A 4 3.80 16.04 10.95
CA LEU A 4 5.26 16.06 10.97
C LEU A 4 5.76 14.86 11.77
N LEU A 5 6.64 14.05 11.18
CA LEU A 5 7.33 12.95 11.85
C LEU A 5 8.56 13.48 12.62
N SER A 6 9.03 12.75 13.63
CA SER A 6 10.26 13.08 14.37
C SER A 6 11.50 13.19 13.47
N SER A 7 11.48 12.45 12.35
CA SER A 7 12.51 12.54 11.30
C SER A 7 12.51 13.84 10.48
N GLY A 8 11.60 14.80 10.76
CA GLY A 8 11.43 16.02 9.99
C GLY A 8 10.62 15.86 8.70
N ILE A 9 10.21 14.63 8.35
CA ILE A 9 9.39 14.36 7.15
C ILE A 9 7.94 14.75 7.41
N LYS A 10 7.34 15.51 6.49
CA LYS A 10 5.94 15.92 6.54
C LYS A 10 5.07 14.94 5.74
N ILE A 11 4.04 14.36 6.38
CA ILE A 11 2.97 13.65 5.68
C ILE A 11 1.84 14.63 5.41
N ALA A 12 1.40 14.73 4.16
CA ALA A 12 0.36 15.67 3.72
C ALA A 12 -0.61 15.02 2.73
N SER A 13 -1.78 15.63 2.55
CA SER A 13 -2.68 15.26 1.45
C SER A 13 -2.00 15.52 0.10
N THR A 14 -2.15 14.58 -0.83
CA THR A 14 -1.60 14.72 -2.19
C THR A 14 -2.30 15.85 -2.93
N ARG A 15 -1.55 16.65 -3.68
CA ARG A 15 -2.04 17.72 -4.54
C ARG A 15 -1.57 17.51 -5.99
N LYS A 16 -2.20 18.18 -6.94
CA LYS A 16 -1.89 18.04 -8.37
C LYS A 16 -0.43 18.38 -8.71
N GLU A 17 0.19 19.32 -7.99
CA GLU A 17 1.61 19.65 -8.13
C GLU A 17 2.57 18.49 -7.83
N HIS A 18 2.17 17.55 -6.96
CA HIS A 18 3.00 16.38 -6.61
C HIS A 18 2.98 15.29 -7.70
N ALA A 19 2.01 15.32 -8.63
CA ALA A 19 1.72 14.21 -9.53
C ALA A 19 2.93 13.80 -10.42
N ALA A 20 3.76 14.74 -10.87
CA ALA A 20 4.95 14.43 -11.66
C ALA A 20 5.97 13.65 -10.83
N ALA A 21 6.35 14.17 -9.65
CA ALA A 21 7.30 13.54 -8.75
C ALA A 21 6.81 12.18 -8.21
N LEU A 22 5.49 12.01 -8.04
CA LEU A 22 4.88 10.73 -7.67
C LEU A 22 5.05 9.68 -8.77
N GLY A 23 4.88 10.05 -10.05
CA GLY A 23 5.13 9.15 -11.18
C GLY A 23 6.61 8.70 -11.26
N GLU A 24 7.56 9.60 -10.97
CA GLU A 24 8.98 9.26 -10.90
C GLU A 24 9.27 8.34 -9.68
N LEU A 25 8.65 8.63 -8.55
CA LEU A 25 8.82 7.83 -7.33
C LEU A 25 8.29 6.39 -7.48
N GLN A 26 7.24 6.17 -8.29
CA GLN A 26 6.75 4.83 -8.63
C GLN A 26 7.85 3.95 -9.24
N ILE A 27 8.60 4.49 -10.20
CA ILE A 27 9.69 3.75 -10.85
C ILE A 27 10.78 3.36 -9.85
N LEU A 28 11.11 4.27 -8.92
CA LEU A 28 12.12 4.02 -7.88
C LEU A 28 11.66 3.01 -6.82
N CYS A 29 10.36 3.01 -6.48
CA CYS A 29 9.81 2.13 -5.45
C CYS A 29 9.50 0.72 -5.98
N PHE A 30 9.09 0.63 -7.26
CA PHE A 30 8.61 -0.59 -7.91
C PHE A 30 9.32 -0.85 -9.25
N PRO A 31 10.67 -1.01 -9.24
CA PRO A 31 11.46 -1.09 -10.47
C PRO A 31 11.16 -2.35 -11.31
N THR A 32 10.68 -3.43 -10.68
CA THR A 32 10.40 -4.73 -11.29
C THR A 32 8.94 -4.94 -11.67
N LEU A 33 8.04 -4.09 -11.15
CA LEU A 33 6.62 -4.12 -11.51
C LEU A 33 6.43 -3.73 -12.98
N ASP A 34 5.54 -4.42 -13.69
CA ASP A 34 5.23 -4.08 -15.08
C ASP A 34 4.78 -2.62 -15.24
N ASP A 35 5.12 -2.02 -16.38
CA ASP A 35 4.90 -0.58 -16.62
C ASP A 35 3.41 -0.20 -16.67
N ASP A 36 2.54 -1.10 -17.11
CA ASP A 36 1.09 -0.93 -17.13
C ASP A 36 0.46 -1.01 -15.73
N GLN A 37 1.17 -1.58 -14.76
CA GLN A 37 0.75 -1.67 -13.36
C GLN A 37 1.31 -0.54 -12.50
N ARG A 38 2.25 0.27 -13.00
CA ARG A 38 2.78 1.45 -12.29
C ARG A 38 1.90 2.68 -12.53
N PHE A 39 1.64 3.44 -11.46
CA PHE A 39 0.92 4.70 -11.57
C PHE A 39 1.78 5.78 -12.23
N LYS A 40 1.19 6.52 -13.15
CA LYS A 40 1.81 7.61 -13.91
C LYS A 40 1.25 8.95 -13.45
N ARG A 41 1.90 10.05 -13.82
CA ARG A 41 1.46 11.42 -13.49
C ARG A 41 -0.05 11.64 -13.71
N ALA A 42 -0.58 11.18 -14.85
CA ALA A 42 -2.00 11.37 -15.17
C ALA A 42 -2.93 10.63 -14.20
N HIS A 43 -2.52 9.44 -13.74
CA HIS A 43 -3.28 8.63 -12.79
C HIS A 43 -3.44 9.35 -11.45
N TYR A 44 -2.38 9.97 -10.90
CA TYR A 44 -2.44 10.71 -9.64
C TYR A 44 -3.41 11.90 -9.70
N GLY A 45 -3.51 12.58 -10.86
CA GLY A 45 -4.54 13.61 -11.07
C GLY A 45 -5.95 13.05 -10.88
N LYS A 46 -6.21 11.86 -11.44
CA LYS A 46 -7.50 11.19 -11.33
C LYS A 46 -7.77 10.67 -9.92
N HIS A 47 -6.77 10.11 -9.24
CA HIS A 47 -6.91 9.65 -7.85
C HIS A 47 -7.36 10.77 -6.91
N ILE A 48 -6.77 11.98 -7.07
CA ILE A 48 -7.15 13.17 -6.28
C ILE A 48 -8.60 13.59 -6.58
N GLU A 49 -9.06 13.46 -7.83
CA GLU A 49 -10.44 13.78 -8.21
C GLU A 49 -11.45 12.78 -7.66
N LEU A 50 -11.09 11.48 -7.67
CA LEU A 50 -11.98 10.41 -7.23
C LEU A 50 -12.14 10.38 -5.70
N PHE A 51 -11.03 10.49 -4.96
CA PHE A 51 -11.03 10.33 -3.50
C PHE A 51 -9.86 11.09 -2.87
N PRO A 52 -9.95 12.43 -2.75
CA PRO A 52 -8.86 13.27 -2.24
C PRO A 52 -8.49 12.97 -0.78
N GLU A 53 -9.45 12.51 0.04
CA GLU A 53 -9.24 12.18 1.45
C GLU A 53 -8.39 10.93 1.67
N GLY A 54 -8.19 10.13 0.63
CA GLY A 54 -7.42 8.89 0.68
C GLY A 54 -6.03 8.97 0.06
N GLN A 55 -5.60 10.13 -0.47
CA GLN A 55 -4.34 10.29 -1.18
C GLN A 55 -3.33 11.05 -0.32
N PHE A 56 -2.17 10.44 -0.02
CA PHE A 56 -1.16 11.07 0.83
C PHE A 56 0.24 10.97 0.23
N VAL A 57 1.05 11.99 0.56
CA VAL A 57 2.44 12.14 0.17
C VAL A 57 3.31 12.41 1.39
N ALA A 58 4.54 11.89 1.40
CA ALA A 58 5.57 12.24 2.37
C ALA A 58 6.58 13.19 1.71
N LEU A 59 6.91 14.29 2.37
CA LEU A 59 7.73 15.38 1.88
C LEU A 59 8.93 15.63 2.80
N ASP A 60 10.12 15.75 2.22
CA ASP A 60 11.31 16.32 2.83
C ASP A 60 11.53 17.71 2.22
N GLY A 61 11.14 18.76 2.94
CA GLY A 61 10.93 20.08 2.33
C GLY A 61 9.90 20.00 1.21
N GLU A 62 10.30 20.29 -0.02
CA GLU A 62 9.45 20.17 -1.23
C GLU A 62 9.60 18.82 -1.95
N LYS A 63 10.60 18.02 -1.58
CA LYS A 63 10.90 16.76 -2.24
C LYS A 63 9.90 15.67 -1.84
N VAL A 64 9.26 15.03 -2.82
CA VAL A 64 8.42 13.85 -2.62
C VAL A 64 9.30 12.64 -2.31
N VAL A 65 9.12 12.04 -1.13
CA VAL A 65 9.94 10.91 -0.63
C VAL A 65 9.12 9.70 -0.21
N GLY A 66 7.79 9.80 -0.24
CA GLY A 66 6.88 8.69 0.01
C GLY A 66 5.50 8.99 -0.54
N MET A 67 4.71 7.96 -0.74
CA MET A 67 3.38 8.05 -1.34
C MET A 67 2.47 6.93 -0.87
N THR A 68 1.16 7.17 -0.94
CA THR A 68 0.15 6.13 -0.88
C THR A 68 -1.12 6.59 -1.58
N SER A 69 -1.72 5.67 -2.35
CA SER A 69 -3.02 5.85 -3.00
C SER A 69 -4.02 4.85 -2.44
N THR A 70 -5.22 5.31 -2.15
CA THR A 70 -6.29 4.47 -1.62
C THR A 70 -7.60 4.74 -2.34
N ILE A 71 -8.50 3.77 -2.22
CA ILE A 71 -9.91 3.88 -2.65
C ILE A 71 -10.82 3.38 -1.52
N ARG A 72 -12.09 3.68 -1.62
CA ARG A 72 -13.12 2.99 -0.85
C ARG A 72 -13.68 1.85 -1.67
N MET A 73 -14.00 0.73 -1.02
CA MET A 73 -14.71 -0.38 -1.66
C MET A 73 -15.50 -1.20 -0.64
N ARG A 74 -16.52 -1.88 -1.11
CA ARG A 74 -17.16 -2.97 -0.38
C ARG A 74 -16.27 -4.19 -0.55
N PHE A 75 -15.77 -4.73 0.56
CA PHE A 75 -14.87 -5.89 0.51
C PHE A 75 -15.56 -7.12 1.09
N ASP A 76 -15.70 -8.16 0.26
CA ASP A 76 -16.28 -9.44 0.65
C ASP A 76 -15.18 -10.41 1.07
N PHE A 77 -15.09 -10.68 2.37
CA PHE A 77 -14.14 -11.65 2.91
C PHE A 77 -14.52 -13.12 2.65
N GLY A 78 -15.69 -13.38 2.09
CA GLY A 78 -16.09 -14.71 1.60
C GLY A 78 -15.53 -15.01 0.21
N HIS A 79 -15.17 -13.96 -0.57
CA HIS A 79 -14.62 -14.04 -1.92
C HIS A 79 -13.43 -13.08 -2.04
N VAL A 80 -12.30 -13.50 -1.48
CA VAL A 80 -11.11 -12.63 -1.37
C VAL A 80 -10.23 -12.61 -2.62
N GLU A 81 -10.46 -13.53 -3.56
CA GLU A 81 -9.66 -13.66 -4.77
C GLU A 81 -9.92 -12.49 -5.72
N HIS A 82 -8.89 -11.73 -6.00
CA HIS A 82 -8.88 -10.63 -6.95
C HIS A 82 -7.44 -10.34 -7.36
N THR A 83 -7.26 -9.60 -8.45
CA THR A 83 -5.96 -9.18 -8.96
C THR A 83 -5.71 -7.70 -8.69
N PHE A 84 -4.46 -7.28 -8.77
CA PHE A 84 -4.09 -5.87 -8.72
C PHE A 84 -4.74 -5.08 -9.89
N ALA A 85 -4.84 -5.70 -11.07
CA ALA A 85 -5.52 -5.11 -12.22
C ALA A 85 -7.01 -4.82 -11.95
N ASP A 86 -7.71 -5.70 -11.22
CA ASP A 86 -9.11 -5.47 -10.82
C ASP A 86 -9.26 -4.24 -9.93
N VAL A 87 -8.26 -3.98 -9.10
CA VAL A 87 -8.24 -2.82 -8.19
C VAL A 87 -7.87 -1.55 -8.94
N ILE A 88 -6.77 -1.56 -9.70
CA ILE A 88 -6.21 -0.34 -10.25
C ILE A 88 -6.91 0.13 -11.54
N GLN A 89 -7.59 -0.78 -12.27
CA GLN A 89 -8.31 -0.45 -13.51
C GLN A 89 -7.43 0.36 -14.49
N GLY A 90 -6.29 -0.23 -14.88
CA GLY A 90 -5.29 0.43 -15.73
C GLY A 90 -4.59 1.63 -15.08
N GLY A 91 -4.58 1.71 -13.76
CA GLY A 91 -3.98 2.79 -12.99
C GLY A 91 -4.93 3.92 -12.62
N TRP A 92 -6.16 3.93 -13.13
CA TRP A 92 -7.12 5.02 -12.94
C TRP A 92 -7.91 4.94 -11.62
N LEU A 93 -7.86 3.82 -10.90
CA LEU A 93 -8.59 3.54 -9.66
C LEU A 93 -10.12 3.73 -9.78
N THR A 94 -10.67 3.50 -10.97
CA THR A 94 -12.12 3.64 -11.24
C THR A 94 -12.96 2.55 -10.59
N SER A 95 -12.35 1.56 -9.96
CA SER A 95 -13.00 0.62 -9.03
C SER A 95 -13.44 1.26 -7.71
N HIS A 96 -13.09 2.55 -7.47
CA HIS A 96 -13.54 3.31 -6.30
C HIS A 96 -15.05 3.32 -6.15
N GLN A 97 -15.53 2.99 -4.95
CA GLN A 97 -16.95 3.01 -4.56
C GLN A 97 -17.14 4.05 -3.45
N PRO A 98 -17.79 5.20 -3.73
CA PRO A 98 -17.95 6.28 -2.75
C PRO A 98 -18.68 5.86 -1.46
N ASP A 99 -19.50 4.81 -1.52
CA ASP A 99 -20.23 4.21 -0.41
C ASP A 99 -19.58 2.93 0.14
N GLY A 100 -18.37 2.59 -0.34
CA GLY A 100 -17.59 1.46 0.17
C GLY A 100 -17.28 1.64 1.66
N ASP A 101 -17.27 0.56 2.40
CA ASP A 101 -17.12 0.55 3.86
C ASP A 101 -15.70 0.16 4.33
N TRP A 102 -14.81 -0.15 3.41
CA TRP A 102 -13.38 -0.40 3.65
C TRP A 102 -12.50 0.60 2.89
N LEU A 103 -11.37 0.97 3.50
CA LEU A 103 -10.30 1.69 2.81
C LEU A 103 -9.34 0.67 2.21
N TYR A 104 -9.32 0.56 0.89
CA TYR A 104 -8.38 -0.31 0.20
C TYR A 104 -7.11 0.46 -0.19
N GLY A 105 -5.95 -0.03 0.26
CA GLY A 105 -4.65 0.53 -0.10
C GLY A 105 -4.14 -0.05 -1.41
N ALA A 106 -4.17 0.73 -2.48
CA ALA A 106 -3.71 0.32 -3.80
C ALA A 106 -2.18 0.35 -3.92
N ASP A 107 -1.53 1.36 -3.35
CA ASP A 107 -0.08 1.42 -3.26
C ASP A 107 0.41 1.99 -1.92
N ILE A 108 1.68 1.76 -1.63
CA ILE A 108 2.47 2.50 -0.66
C ILE A 108 3.94 2.38 -1.01
N GLY A 109 4.63 3.51 -1.14
CA GLY A 109 6.03 3.56 -1.52
C GLY A 109 6.83 4.53 -0.65
N THR A 110 8.09 4.16 -0.38
CA THR A 110 9.09 5.05 0.26
C THR A 110 10.34 5.05 -0.59
N HIS A 111 10.80 6.25 -0.95
CA HIS A 111 12.03 6.45 -1.69
C HIS A 111 13.19 5.64 -1.07
N PRO A 112 13.97 4.85 -1.83
CA PRO A 112 14.97 3.94 -1.28
C PRO A 112 15.95 4.58 -0.29
N ALA A 113 16.42 5.81 -0.56
CA ALA A 113 17.33 6.54 0.33
C ALA A 113 16.65 7.10 1.61
N TYR A 114 15.32 7.00 1.73
CA TYR A 114 14.55 7.52 2.87
C TYR A 114 13.89 6.41 3.71
N ARG A 115 14.20 5.16 3.41
CA ARG A 115 13.71 4.02 4.18
C ARG A 115 14.19 4.08 5.64
N ARG A 116 13.46 3.39 6.53
CA ARG A 116 13.74 3.32 7.99
C ARG A 116 13.67 4.67 8.73
N ARG A 117 12.96 5.67 8.18
CA ARG A 117 12.69 6.97 8.79
C ARG A 117 11.22 7.14 9.24
N GLY A 118 10.47 6.05 9.45
CA GLY A 118 9.07 6.07 9.88
C GLY A 118 8.04 6.41 8.79
N ILE A 119 8.44 6.69 7.54
CA ILE A 119 7.55 7.19 6.48
C ILE A 119 6.39 6.23 6.20
N ALA A 120 6.65 4.94 5.98
CA ALA A 120 5.58 3.98 5.70
C ALA A 120 4.59 3.87 6.87
N ARG A 121 5.08 3.83 8.11
CA ARG A 121 4.22 3.84 9.31
C ARG A 121 3.37 5.10 9.37
N GLY A 122 3.95 6.28 9.15
CA GLY A 122 3.23 7.55 9.10
C GLY A 122 2.15 7.58 8.00
N LEU A 123 2.42 7.02 6.81
CA LEU A 123 1.44 6.89 5.73
C LEU A 123 0.30 5.93 6.13
N TYR A 124 0.58 4.80 6.77
CA TYR A 124 -0.48 3.92 7.31
C TYR A 124 -1.29 4.60 8.41
N ALA A 125 -0.65 5.41 9.26
CA ALA A 125 -1.34 6.13 10.33
C ALA A 125 -2.31 7.19 9.79
N VAL A 126 -1.92 7.99 8.78
CA VAL A 126 -2.87 8.96 8.16
C VAL A 126 -4.01 8.26 7.44
N ARG A 127 -3.75 7.14 6.74
CA ARG A 127 -4.81 6.29 6.17
C ARG A 127 -5.78 5.83 7.25
N HIS A 128 -5.27 5.45 8.42
CA HIS A 128 -6.10 5.01 9.55
C HIS A 128 -6.91 6.14 10.17
N LEU A 129 -6.38 7.38 10.19
CA LEU A 129 -7.17 8.56 10.55
C LEU A 129 -8.32 8.80 9.56
N THR A 130 -8.09 8.59 8.25
CA THR A 130 -9.14 8.65 7.23
C THR A 130 -10.21 7.57 7.47
N VAL A 131 -9.82 6.33 7.80
CA VAL A 131 -10.76 5.26 8.16
C VAL A 131 -11.67 5.71 9.29
N ARG A 132 -11.11 6.23 10.37
CA ARG A 132 -11.89 6.69 11.54
C ARG A 132 -12.74 7.91 11.23
N GLY A 133 -12.19 8.87 10.50
CA GLY A 133 -12.91 10.11 10.13
C GLY A 133 -14.11 9.87 9.23
N LEU A 134 -14.06 8.84 8.39
CA LEU A 134 -15.17 8.43 7.49
C LEU A 134 -16.05 7.31 8.06
N GLY A 135 -15.79 6.83 9.28
CA GLY A 135 -16.54 5.73 9.90
C GLY A 135 -16.41 4.39 9.16
N LEU A 136 -15.28 4.14 8.49
CA LEU A 136 -15.03 2.89 7.76
C LEU A 136 -14.68 1.75 8.73
N LYS A 137 -14.87 0.52 8.31
CA LYS A 137 -14.60 -0.70 9.09
C LYS A 137 -13.10 -0.96 9.32
N GLY A 138 -12.25 -0.44 8.44
CA GLY A 138 -10.80 -0.61 8.53
C GLY A 138 -10.08 -0.40 7.20
N GLN A 139 -8.81 -0.84 7.18
CA GLN A 139 -7.99 -0.88 5.98
C GLN A 139 -7.87 -2.31 5.48
N VAL A 140 -7.95 -2.48 4.16
CA VAL A 140 -7.58 -3.69 3.44
C VAL A 140 -6.45 -3.35 2.50
N THR A 141 -5.49 -4.21 2.32
CA THR A 141 -4.44 -4.07 1.31
C THR A 141 -3.89 -5.44 0.96
N VAL A 142 -3.25 -5.54 -0.20
CA VAL A 142 -2.46 -6.74 -0.53
C VAL A 142 -0.99 -6.33 -0.57
N GLY A 143 -0.21 -6.92 0.31
CA GLY A 143 1.24 -6.74 0.35
C GLY A 143 1.93 -7.71 -0.63
N MET A 144 2.89 -7.21 -1.41
CA MET A 144 3.74 -8.06 -2.25
C MET A 144 4.56 -9.00 -1.36
N LEU A 145 4.59 -10.30 -1.67
CA LEU A 145 5.42 -11.30 -0.97
C LEU A 145 6.89 -11.19 -1.42
N ARG A 146 7.49 -10.03 -1.14
CA ARG A 146 8.68 -9.52 -1.81
C ARG A 146 9.95 -10.36 -1.63
N GLY A 147 10.09 -11.04 -0.51
CA GLY A 147 11.24 -11.90 -0.24
C GLY A 147 11.14 -13.29 -0.91
N TYR A 148 9.95 -13.67 -1.38
CA TYR A 148 9.70 -15.01 -1.89
C TYR A 148 10.38 -15.28 -3.24
N GLY A 149 10.39 -14.30 -4.15
CA GLY A 149 10.93 -14.51 -5.49
C GLY A 149 12.37 -15.03 -5.54
N ALA A 150 13.18 -14.70 -4.53
CA ALA A 150 14.55 -15.23 -4.39
C ALA A 150 14.60 -16.69 -3.90
N LEU A 151 13.50 -17.20 -3.33
CA LEU A 151 13.43 -18.53 -2.69
C LEU A 151 12.49 -19.51 -3.40
N LYS A 152 11.84 -19.09 -4.49
CA LYS A 152 10.87 -19.91 -5.22
C LYS A 152 11.39 -21.23 -5.78
N GLY A 153 12.70 -21.36 -5.93
CA GLY A 153 13.36 -22.62 -6.31
C GLY A 153 13.66 -23.55 -5.13
N GLU A 154 13.52 -23.07 -3.90
CA GLU A 154 13.86 -23.78 -2.67
C GLU A 154 12.63 -24.20 -1.87
N MET A 155 11.55 -23.42 -1.93
CA MET A 155 10.32 -23.67 -1.16
C MET A 155 9.09 -23.13 -1.87
N SER A 156 7.91 -23.65 -1.51
CA SER A 156 6.64 -23.14 -2.04
C SER A 156 6.27 -21.77 -1.43
N ALA A 157 5.44 -20.99 -2.17
CA ALA A 157 4.92 -19.73 -1.65
C ALA A 157 4.09 -19.92 -0.37
N ARG A 158 3.40 -21.07 -0.26
CA ARG A 158 2.64 -21.45 0.92
C ARG A 158 3.57 -21.66 2.13
N ASP A 159 4.63 -22.45 1.98
CA ASP A 159 5.59 -22.70 3.07
C ASP A 159 6.29 -21.41 3.50
N TYR A 160 6.64 -20.54 2.53
CA TYR A 160 7.20 -19.22 2.83
C TYR A 160 6.21 -18.36 3.64
N TYR A 161 4.97 -18.26 3.19
CA TYR A 161 3.91 -17.52 3.89
C TYR A 161 3.68 -18.07 5.31
N ASP A 162 3.53 -19.38 5.45
CA ASP A 162 3.32 -20.03 6.75
C ASP A 162 4.51 -19.81 7.70
N SER A 163 5.75 -19.78 7.18
CA SER A 163 6.93 -19.44 7.99
C SER A 163 6.95 -17.99 8.48
N LEU A 164 6.38 -17.05 7.71
CA LEU A 164 6.16 -15.66 8.18
C LEU A 164 5.16 -15.62 9.33
N LEU A 165 4.05 -16.37 9.22
CA LEU A 165 3.02 -16.41 10.29
C LEU A 165 3.56 -17.01 11.59
N ARG A 166 4.49 -17.98 11.50
CA ARG A 166 5.16 -18.57 12.68
C ARG A 166 6.30 -17.72 13.22
N GLY A 167 6.65 -16.58 12.54
CA GLY A 167 7.78 -15.74 12.94
C GLY A 167 9.16 -16.35 12.69
N GLU A 168 9.25 -17.42 11.91
CA GLU A 168 10.51 -18.09 11.55
C GLU A 168 11.31 -17.32 10.50
N ARG A 169 10.62 -16.49 9.71
CA ARG A 169 11.19 -15.64 8.67
C ARG A 169 10.63 -14.22 8.75
N SER A 170 11.28 -13.29 8.06
CA SER A 170 10.77 -11.94 7.83
C SER A 170 10.72 -11.63 6.34
N ASP A 171 9.70 -10.88 5.94
CA ASP A 171 9.54 -10.36 4.59
C ASP A 171 9.60 -8.82 4.62
N PRO A 172 10.30 -8.17 3.69
CA PRO A 172 10.45 -6.71 3.68
C PRO A 172 9.13 -5.93 3.67
N THR A 173 8.07 -6.49 3.07
CA THR A 173 6.75 -5.85 2.98
C THR A 173 5.81 -6.39 4.06
N ILE A 174 5.58 -7.70 4.09
CA ILE A 174 4.57 -8.32 4.96
C ILE A 174 4.91 -8.12 6.43
N SER A 175 6.16 -8.35 6.83
CA SER A 175 6.56 -8.18 8.25
C SER A 175 6.49 -6.71 8.67
N ALA A 176 6.78 -5.75 7.77
CA ALA A 176 6.61 -4.34 8.05
C ALA A 176 5.13 -3.97 8.25
N GLN A 177 4.22 -4.50 7.43
CA GLN A 177 2.77 -4.30 7.56
C GLN A 177 2.23 -4.94 8.85
N MET A 178 2.65 -6.16 9.19
CA MET A 178 2.29 -6.81 10.44
C MET A 178 2.77 -5.99 11.67
N SER A 179 3.95 -5.37 11.60
CA SER A 179 4.48 -4.51 12.67
C SER A 179 3.66 -3.22 12.88
N VAL A 180 2.88 -2.81 11.90
CA VAL A 180 1.92 -1.68 11.99
C VAL A 180 0.59 -2.12 12.60
N GLY A 181 0.32 -3.43 12.64
CA GLY A 181 -0.88 -4.03 13.21
C GLY A 181 -1.81 -4.68 12.19
N PHE A 182 -1.40 -4.77 10.93
CA PHE A 182 -2.15 -5.55 9.92
C PHE A 182 -2.11 -7.04 10.25
N GLU A 183 -3.23 -7.72 10.04
CA GLU A 183 -3.38 -9.15 10.18
C GLU A 183 -3.43 -9.81 8.80
N PRO A 184 -2.54 -10.79 8.52
CA PRO A 184 -2.65 -11.60 7.31
C PRO A 184 -3.93 -12.42 7.29
N ARG A 185 -4.62 -12.43 6.12
CA ARG A 185 -5.89 -13.14 5.90
C ARG A 185 -5.81 -14.20 4.81
N GLY A 186 -4.79 -14.16 3.97
CA GLY A 186 -4.62 -15.16 2.93
C GLY A 186 -3.49 -14.85 1.96
N LEU A 187 -3.00 -15.90 1.31
CA LEU A 187 -2.05 -15.82 0.22
C LEU A 187 -2.81 -15.76 -1.10
N LEU A 188 -2.52 -14.77 -1.94
CA LEU A 188 -3.15 -14.56 -3.25
C LEU A 188 -2.14 -14.86 -4.36
N PRO A 189 -2.31 -15.96 -5.11
CA PRO A 189 -1.51 -16.23 -6.30
C PRO A 189 -1.94 -15.32 -7.45
N ASN A 190 -1.00 -15.02 -8.35
CA ASN A 190 -1.23 -14.21 -9.56
C ASN A 190 -1.88 -12.84 -9.26
N TYR A 191 -1.58 -12.26 -8.11
CA TYR A 191 -2.17 -10.98 -7.72
C TYR A 191 -1.69 -9.81 -8.58
N LEU A 192 -0.40 -9.80 -8.93
CA LEU A 192 0.24 -8.76 -9.74
C LEU A 192 1.34 -9.39 -10.60
N ASN A 193 1.93 -8.61 -11.50
CA ASN A 193 2.97 -9.10 -12.40
C ASN A 193 4.34 -8.52 -11.99
N ASP A 194 5.01 -9.20 -11.04
CA ASP A 194 6.32 -8.79 -10.52
C ASP A 194 7.15 -10.02 -10.10
N PRO A 195 8.32 -10.26 -10.75
CA PRO A 195 9.18 -11.40 -10.44
C PRO A 195 9.78 -11.38 -9.02
N VAL A 196 9.83 -10.22 -8.36
CA VAL A 196 10.40 -10.11 -7.00
C VAL A 196 9.56 -10.81 -5.94
N CYS A 197 8.27 -11.00 -6.21
CA CYS A 197 7.34 -11.75 -5.34
C CYS A 197 6.75 -12.99 -6.03
N ASP A 198 7.26 -13.34 -7.22
CA ASP A 198 6.71 -14.40 -8.08
C ASP A 198 5.20 -14.31 -8.25
N ASN A 199 4.70 -13.07 -8.42
CA ASN A 199 3.29 -12.70 -8.59
C ASN A 199 2.38 -12.95 -7.38
N TYR A 200 2.94 -13.31 -6.22
CA TYR A 200 2.16 -13.53 -4.99
C TYR A 200 1.97 -12.25 -4.18
N GLY A 201 0.76 -12.09 -3.68
CA GLY A 201 0.40 -11.10 -2.66
C GLY A 201 -0.14 -11.76 -1.40
N VAL A 202 -0.15 -11.02 -0.30
CA VAL A 202 -0.79 -11.41 0.96
C VAL A 202 -1.89 -10.39 1.26
N LEU A 203 -3.12 -10.87 1.40
CA LEU A 203 -4.24 -10.06 1.88
C LEU A 203 -4.02 -9.72 3.35
N LEU A 204 -4.11 -8.44 3.69
CA LEU A 204 -3.87 -7.89 5.02
C LEU A 204 -5.01 -6.96 5.42
N VAL A 205 -5.45 -7.07 6.65
CA VAL A 205 -6.55 -6.29 7.21
C VAL A 205 -6.11 -5.61 8.49
N LEU A 206 -6.48 -4.34 8.65
CA LEU A 206 -6.32 -3.56 9.87
C LEU A 206 -7.66 -2.96 10.25
N ALA A 207 -8.29 -3.50 11.29
CA ALA A 207 -9.60 -3.06 11.76
C ALA A 207 -9.56 -1.65 12.36
N ALA A 208 -10.66 -0.89 12.22
CA ALA A 208 -10.74 0.53 12.62
C ALA A 208 -10.51 0.78 14.11
N GLU A 209 -10.85 -0.18 14.98
CA GLU A 209 -10.65 -0.09 16.43
C GLU A 209 -9.20 -0.21 16.87
N LYS A 210 -8.32 -0.78 16.03
CA LYS A 210 -6.87 -0.85 16.30
C LYS A 210 -6.23 0.53 16.25
N GLY A 211 -5.25 0.75 17.11
CA GLY A 211 -4.43 1.96 17.06
C GLY A 211 -3.29 1.82 16.05
N VAL A 212 -3.00 2.88 15.31
CA VAL A 212 -1.78 2.97 14.49
C VAL A 212 -1.01 4.19 14.94
N PRO A 213 0.07 4.00 15.73
CA PRO A 213 0.92 5.13 16.13
C PRO A 213 1.68 5.67 14.92
N PHE A 214 1.95 6.99 14.92
CA PHE A 214 2.77 7.62 13.87
C PHE A 214 4.24 7.21 13.94
N GLU A 215 4.70 6.85 15.13
CA GLU A 215 6.10 6.49 15.44
C GLU A 215 6.18 5.30 16.40
#